data_e71a6d227400b23590e2576b95c5e17f
#
_entry.id   e71a6d227400b23590e2576b95c5e17f
#
_cell.length_a   1.000
_cell.length_b   1.000
_cell.length_c   1.000
_cell.angle_alpha   90.00
_cell.angle_beta   90.00
_cell.angle_gamma   90.00
#
_symmetry.space_group_name_H-M   'P 1'
#
loop_
_entity.id
_entity.type
_entity.pdbx_description
1 polymer ?
#
loop_
_entity_poly.entity_id
_entity_poly.type
_entity_poly.pdbx_seq_one_letter_code
_entity_poly.pdbx_strand_id
1 'polypeptide(L)'
;MNTDKLMDILPEKVRSRVEPYFEALEVMTAVKDPKVAASLGPASVRGLFLQRGKQGVPTKIPASHEAYFDWTYPSDQPEMLDLYRRAKAAQWDGEERLDWSTSVDPHDPEVPIIPENFINFEKLADYGIKLTPQEKTRFRTDITAWQLSQFLHGEQGALFAAAQVTEAVQFFDGKLYGATQVVDEARHVEVFHRYLDTKLNKLYQVNDNLFVIIDALMSDSRWDMKFLGMQIM
;
A
#
# COMPACT_ATOMS: atom_id res chain seq x y z
N MET A 1 17.74 29.44 -2.52
CA MET A 1 17.18 29.67 -1.17
C MET A 1 16.89 28.29 -0.63
N ASN A 2 17.47 27.91 0.50
CA ASN A 2 17.34 26.53 0.97
C ASN A 2 15.90 26.32 1.45
N THR A 3 15.13 25.53 0.73
CA THR A 3 13.71 25.22 0.98
C THR A 3 13.50 24.68 2.40
N ASP A 4 14.44 23.90 2.92
CA ASP A 4 14.37 23.32 4.27
C ASP A 4 14.28 24.41 5.36
N LYS A 5 15.09 25.48 5.23
CA LYS A 5 15.05 26.59 6.19
C LYS A 5 13.75 27.40 6.14
N LEU A 6 13.07 27.42 5.00
CA LEU A 6 11.78 28.06 4.88
C LEU A 6 10.68 27.21 5.52
N MET A 7 10.80 25.89 5.37
CA MET A 7 9.84 24.93 5.94
C MET A 7 9.91 24.89 7.47
N ASP A 8 11.09 25.03 8.06
CA ASP A 8 11.28 25.02 9.52
C ASP A 8 10.66 26.23 10.23
N ILE A 9 10.39 27.33 9.51
CA ILE A 9 9.79 28.55 10.05
C ILE A 9 8.24 28.49 10.00
N LEU A 10 7.66 27.58 9.19
CA LEU A 10 6.21 27.52 9.01
C LEU A 10 5.52 26.78 10.16
N PRO A 11 4.35 27.24 10.63
CA PRO A 11 3.52 26.48 11.54
C PRO A 11 3.18 25.10 10.94
N GLU A 12 3.18 24.05 11.75
CA GLU A 12 2.98 22.65 11.34
C GLU A 12 1.76 22.45 10.40
N LYS A 13 0.65 23.12 10.72
CA LYS A 13 -0.58 23.09 9.90
C LYS A 13 -0.43 23.72 8.52
N VAL A 14 0.48 24.67 8.36
CA VAL A 14 0.79 25.29 7.05
C VAL A 14 1.84 24.46 6.34
N ARG A 15 2.86 24.02 7.06
CA ARG A 15 3.92 23.15 6.57
C ARG A 15 3.35 21.90 5.92
N SER A 16 2.51 21.14 6.61
CA SER A 16 1.89 19.92 6.09
C SER A 16 1.07 20.12 4.79
N ARG A 17 0.59 21.34 4.55
CA ARG A 17 -0.15 21.68 3.32
C ARG A 17 0.75 22.06 2.15
N VAL A 18 1.89 22.68 2.41
CA VAL A 18 2.76 23.22 1.34
C VAL A 18 3.94 22.32 1.02
N GLU A 19 4.39 21.52 1.98
CA GLU A 19 5.52 20.59 1.85
C GLU A 19 5.37 19.66 0.61
N PRO A 20 4.22 19.01 0.34
CA PRO A 20 4.04 18.17 -0.84
C PRO A 20 4.23 18.92 -2.18
N TYR A 21 3.92 20.20 -2.20
CA TYR A 21 4.11 21.02 -3.41
C TYR A 21 5.57 21.37 -3.65
N PHE A 22 6.32 21.61 -2.57
CA PHE A 22 7.75 21.88 -2.66
C PHE A 22 8.53 20.62 -3.03
N GLU A 23 8.21 19.47 -2.42
CA GLU A 23 8.79 18.18 -2.78
C GLU A 23 8.52 17.82 -4.26
N ALA A 24 7.28 18.00 -4.72
CA ALA A 24 6.93 17.77 -6.11
C ALA A 24 7.68 18.71 -7.07
N LEU A 25 7.85 19.99 -6.69
CA LEU A 25 8.61 20.96 -7.48
C LEU A 25 10.11 20.60 -7.53
N GLU A 26 10.66 20.17 -6.41
CA GLU A 26 12.05 19.71 -6.31
C GLU A 26 12.32 18.49 -7.20
N VAL A 27 11.44 17.48 -7.13
CA VAL A 27 11.50 16.30 -8.00
C VAL A 27 11.37 16.71 -9.46
N MET A 28 10.40 17.56 -9.82
CA MET A 28 10.21 18.00 -11.20
C MET A 28 11.41 18.79 -11.74
N THR A 29 12.06 19.59 -10.91
CA THR A 29 13.26 20.36 -11.31
C THR A 29 14.53 19.50 -11.37
N ALA A 30 14.59 18.42 -10.60
CA ALA A 30 15.70 17.46 -10.64
C ALA A 30 15.64 16.53 -11.88
N VAL A 31 14.45 16.27 -12.40
CA VAL A 31 14.26 15.40 -13.58
C VAL A 31 14.66 16.15 -14.85
N LYS A 32 15.77 15.72 -15.45
CA LYS A 32 16.30 16.33 -16.68
C LYS A 32 15.76 15.70 -17.95
N ASP A 33 15.30 14.46 -17.90
CA ASP A 33 14.72 13.77 -19.05
C ASP A 33 13.26 14.19 -19.24
N PRO A 34 12.91 14.80 -20.39
CA PRO A 34 11.56 15.29 -20.65
C PRO A 34 10.51 14.17 -20.73
N LYS A 35 10.90 12.93 -21.09
CA LYS A 35 9.99 11.78 -21.10
C LYS A 35 9.62 11.35 -19.69
N VAL A 36 10.61 11.34 -18.78
CA VAL A 36 10.39 11.05 -17.37
C VAL A 36 9.54 12.15 -16.74
N ALA A 37 9.85 13.42 -17.00
CA ALA A 37 9.05 14.55 -16.52
C ALA A 37 7.59 14.47 -16.98
N ALA A 38 7.37 14.12 -18.26
CA ALA A 38 6.02 13.93 -18.80
C ALA A 38 5.26 12.78 -18.15
N SER A 39 5.95 11.68 -17.78
CA SER A 39 5.33 10.54 -17.09
C SER A 39 4.87 10.85 -15.67
N LEU A 40 5.49 11.84 -15.03
CA LEU A 40 5.10 12.28 -13.67
C LEU A 40 3.87 13.21 -13.67
N GLY A 41 3.56 13.84 -14.81
CA GLY A 41 2.47 14.82 -14.92
C GLY A 41 1.11 14.32 -14.44
N PRO A 42 0.61 13.14 -14.89
CA PRO A 42 -0.67 12.61 -14.44
C PRO A 42 -0.73 12.31 -12.93
N ALA A 43 0.34 11.79 -12.34
CA ALA A 43 0.42 11.53 -10.91
C ALA A 43 0.42 12.85 -10.11
N SER A 44 1.19 13.85 -10.57
CA SER A 44 1.23 15.17 -9.95
C SER A 44 -0.15 15.86 -9.97
N VAL A 45 -0.89 15.74 -11.06
CA VAL A 45 -2.26 16.29 -11.15
C VAL A 45 -3.17 15.62 -10.11
N ARG A 46 -3.16 14.29 -10.01
CA ARG A 46 -4.00 13.56 -9.04
C ARG A 46 -3.60 13.89 -7.60
N GLY A 47 -2.32 13.87 -7.30
CA GLY A 47 -1.81 14.10 -5.96
C GLY A 47 -1.93 15.55 -5.49
N LEU A 48 -1.56 16.52 -6.33
CA LEU A 48 -1.53 17.93 -5.95
C LEU A 48 -2.88 18.62 -6.10
N PHE A 49 -3.60 18.41 -7.19
CA PHE A 49 -4.83 19.14 -7.47
C PHE A 49 -6.07 18.41 -6.96
N LEU A 50 -6.17 17.11 -7.18
CA LEU A 50 -7.34 16.35 -6.77
C LEU A 50 -7.30 15.96 -5.28
N GLN A 51 -6.13 15.95 -4.66
CA GLN A 51 -5.91 15.64 -3.23
C GLN A 51 -6.56 14.32 -2.80
N ARG A 52 -6.66 13.35 -3.72
CA ARG A 52 -7.23 12.04 -3.44
C ARG A 52 -6.16 11.10 -2.91
N GLY A 53 -6.54 10.18 -2.01
CA GLY A 53 -5.64 9.19 -1.44
C GLY A 53 -4.54 9.77 -0.55
N LYS A 54 -4.74 10.95 0.04
CA LYS A 54 -3.77 11.55 0.95
C LYS A 54 -3.95 11.03 2.36
N GLN A 55 -2.85 10.77 3.05
CA GLN A 55 -2.87 10.33 4.44
C GLN A 55 -3.65 11.31 5.33
N GLY A 56 -4.53 10.79 6.16
CA GLY A 56 -5.39 11.59 7.03
C GLY A 56 -6.58 12.27 6.35
N VAL A 57 -6.75 12.13 5.02
CA VAL A 57 -7.94 12.60 4.29
C VAL A 57 -8.87 11.42 4.03
N PRO A 58 -10.04 11.34 4.68
CA PRO A 58 -10.96 10.22 4.49
C PRO A 58 -11.45 10.13 3.04
N THR A 59 -11.30 8.97 2.44
CA THR A 59 -11.91 8.64 1.15
C THR A 59 -13.28 8.01 1.40
N LYS A 60 -14.33 8.54 0.78
CA LYS A 60 -15.70 8.02 0.88
C LYS A 60 -16.08 7.38 -0.45
N ILE A 61 -16.39 6.10 -0.39
CA ILE A 61 -16.87 5.33 -1.55
C ILE A 61 -18.27 4.83 -1.22
N PRO A 62 -19.29 5.16 -2.00
CA PRO A 62 -20.63 4.61 -1.79
C PRO A 62 -20.62 3.11 -2.11
N ALA A 63 -21.30 2.30 -1.32
CA ALA A 63 -21.56 0.92 -1.64
C ALA A 63 -22.46 0.86 -2.88
N SER A 64 -21.94 0.27 -3.97
CA SER A 64 -22.64 0.15 -5.26
C SER A 64 -23.15 -1.26 -5.52
N HIS A 65 -22.83 -2.21 -4.64
CA HIS A 65 -23.24 -3.61 -4.69
C HIS A 65 -24.44 -3.86 -3.77
N GLU A 66 -25.15 -4.94 -4.04
CA GLU A 66 -26.24 -5.40 -3.20
C GLU A 66 -25.70 -6.40 -2.16
N ALA A 67 -26.23 -6.35 -0.93
CA ALA A 67 -25.98 -7.37 0.08
C ALA A 67 -27.06 -8.48 -0.03
N TYR A 68 -26.62 -9.74 -0.03
CA TYR A 68 -27.53 -10.90 -0.14
C TYR A 68 -27.57 -11.67 1.18
N PHE A 69 -28.77 -11.95 1.67
CA PHE A 69 -29.03 -12.82 2.82
C PHE A 69 -30.48 -13.33 2.78
N ASP A 70 -30.69 -14.58 3.15
CA ASP A 70 -32.01 -15.25 3.05
C ASP A 70 -32.38 -16.08 4.29
N TRP A 71 -31.57 -15.98 5.34
CA TRP A 71 -31.76 -16.69 6.62
C TRP A 71 -31.73 -18.22 6.50
N THR A 72 -31.20 -18.73 5.40
CA THR A 72 -30.97 -20.16 5.19
C THR A 72 -29.47 -20.48 5.28
N TYR A 73 -29.11 -21.69 5.61
CA TYR A 73 -27.74 -22.10 5.89
C TYR A 73 -27.36 -23.38 5.14
N PRO A 74 -27.66 -23.51 3.84
CA PRO A 74 -27.27 -24.67 3.08
C PRO A 74 -25.75 -24.72 2.92
N SER A 75 -25.19 -25.92 2.80
CA SER A 75 -23.84 -26.13 2.33
C SER A 75 -23.90 -26.60 0.88
N ASP A 76 -24.14 -25.67 0.00
CA ASP A 76 -24.30 -25.91 -1.44
C ASP A 76 -22.98 -25.75 -2.21
N GLN A 77 -21.93 -25.20 -1.54
CA GLN A 77 -20.58 -25.04 -2.06
C GLN A 77 -19.56 -25.70 -1.11
N PRO A 78 -19.47 -27.05 -1.04
CA PRO A 78 -18.64 -27.76 -0.05
C PRO A 78 -17.15 -27.39 -0.12
N GLU A 79 -16.64 -27.06 -1.29
CA GLU A 79 -15.26 -26.64 -1.51
C GLU A 79 -14.97 -25.30 -0.83
N MET A 80 -15.90 -24.36 -0.89
CA MET A 80 -15.80 -23.08 -0.18
C MET A 80 -15.87 -23.25 1.33
N LEU A 81 -16.73 -24.13 1.80
CA LEU A 81 -16.81 -24.48 3.22
C LEU A 81 -15.51 -25.12 3.72
N ASP A 82 -14.87 -25.96 2.91
CA ASP A 82 -13.58 -26.54 3.24
C ASP A 82 -12.48 -25.48 3.30
N LEU A 83 -12.45 -24.53 2.35
CA LEU A 83 -11.55 -23.37 2.38
C LEU A 83 -11.74 -22.56 3.67
N TYR A 84 -12.98 -22.26 4.05
CA TYR A 84 -13.29 -21.57 5.31
C TYR A 84 -12.74 -22.33 6.53
N ARG A 85 -12.95 -23.66 6.59
CA ARG A 85 -12.50 -24.50 7.72
C ARG A 85 -10.98 -24.50 7.83
N ARG A 86 -10.29 -24.64 6.71
CA ARG A 86 -8.81 -24.59 6.64
C ARG A 86 -8.27 -23.22 7.02
N ALA A 87 -8.83 -22.15 6.46
CA ALA A 87 -8.42 -20.78 6.77
C ALA A 87 -8.61 -20.48 8.25
N LYS A 88 -9.77 -20.86 8.82
CA LYS A 88 -10.03 -20.68 10.26
C LYS A 88 -9.06 -21.47 11.15
N ALA A 89 -8.72 -22.71 10.77
CA ALA A 89 -7.79 -23.54 11.52
C ALA A 89 -6.33 -23.08 11.44
N ALA A 90 -5.97 -22.36 10.36
CA ALA A 90 -4.62 -21.86 10.11
C ALA A 90 -4.42 -20.41 10.58
N GLN A 91 -5.39 -19.79 11.27
CA GLN A 91 -5.25 -18.44 11.80
C GLN A 91 -4.06 -18.32 12.75
N TRP A 92 -3.38 -17.21 12.66
CA TRP A 92 -2.23 -16.89 13.51
C TRP A 92 -2.30 -15.42 13.95
N ASP A 93 -1.64 -15.14 15.07
CA ASP A 93 -1.57 -13.81 15.65
C ASP A 93 -0.24 -13.15 15.30
N GLY A 94 -0.27 -11.95 14.72
CA GLY A 94 0.92 -11.20 14.31
C GLY A 94 1.77 -10.72 15.49
N GLU A 95 1.15 -10.51 16.65
CA GLU A 95 1.84 -10.13 17.88
C GLU A 95 2.62 -11.31 18.51
N GLU A 96 2.03 -12.50 18.49
CA GLU A 96 2.59 -13.67 19.17
C GLU A 96 3.54 -14.49 18.28
N ARG A 97 3.29 -14.53 16.97
CA ARG A 97 4.03 -15.40 16.05
C ARG A 97 5.28 -14.78 15.45
N LEU A 98 5.36 -13.46 15.43
CA LEU A 98 6.51 -12.72 14.92
C LEU A 98 7.35 -12.22 16.08
N ASP A 99 8.66 -12.50 16.03
CA ASP A 99 9.59 -11.98 17.02
C ASP A 99 9.90 -10.50 16.75
N TRP A 100 9.08 -9.64 17.33
CA TRP A 100 9.25 -8.19 17.23
C TRP A 100 10.46 -7.65 18.00
N SER A 101 11.11 -8.46 18.83
CA SER A 101 12.36 -8.07 19.51
C SER A 101 13.57 -8.13 18.59
N THR A 102 13.49 -8.85 17.46
CA THR A 102 14.56 -8.89 16.44
C THR A 102 14.96 -7.50 16.00
N SER A 103 16.22 -7.15 16.20
CA SER A 103 16.76 -5.87 15.75
C SER A 103 16.90 -5.83 14.24
N VAL A 104 16.48 -4.75 13.62
CA VAL A 104 16.67 -4.47 12.20
C VAL A 104 17.35 -3.13 12.09
N ASP A 105 18.58 -3.10 11.59
CA ASP A 105 19.24 -1.87 11.17
C ASP A 105 19.14 -1.77 9.63
N PRO A 106 18.24 -0.92 9.10
CA PRO A 106 18.06 -0.81 7.66
C PRO A 106 19.24 -0.13 6.95
N HIS A 107 20.21 0.39 7.71
CA HIS A 107 21.39 1.05 7.18
C HIS A 107 22.68 0.23 7.35
N ASP A 108 22.59 -0.99 7.88
CA ASP A 108 23.72 -1.88 8.00
C ASP A 108 24.23 -2.31 6.61
N PRO A 109 25.47 -1.98 6.21
CA PRO A 109 26.00 -2.38 4.91
C PRO A 109 26.30 -3.87 4.81
N GLU A 110 26.53 -4.56 5.95
CA GLU A 110 26.85 -5.98 6.01
C GLU A 110 25.60 -6.86 5.91
N VAL A 111 24.44 -6.33 6.30
CA VAL A 111 23.16 -7.02 6.25
C VAL A 111 22.14 -6.15 5.50
N PRO A 112 22.26 -6.09 4.16
CA PRO A 112 21.38 -5.23 3.37
C PRO A 112 19.92 -5.68 3.48
N ILE A 113 19.02 -4.72 3.64
CA ILE A 113 17.57 -4.96 3.82
C ILE A 113 16.92 -5.66 2.62
N ILE A 114 17.51 -5.54 1.44
CA ILE A 114 17.13 -6.25 0.22
C ILE A 114 18.41 -6.77 -0.47
N PRO A 115 18.33 -7.87 -1.27
CA PRO A 115 19.47 -8.39 -1.98
C PRO A 115 20.19 -7.32 -2.81
N GLU A 116 21.53 -7.37 -2.84
CA GLU A 116 22.33 -6.36 -3.54
C GLU A 116 22.00 -6.24 -5.03
N ASN A 117 21.65 -7.35 -5.66
CA ASN A 117 21.31 -7.43 -7.07
C ASN A 117 19.85 -7.04 -7.40
N PHE A 118 19.05 -6.72 -6.39
CA PHE A 118 17.66 -6.30 -6.58
C PHE A 118 17.57 -4.98 -7.37
N ILE A 119 18.53 -4.08 -7.13
CA ILE A 119 18.63 -2.79 -7.83
C ILE A 119 19.93 -2.76 -8.63
N ASN A 120 19.81 -2.63 -9.95
CA ASN A 120 20.98 -2.48 -10.81
C ASN A 120 21.48 -1.02 -10.81
N PHE A 121 22.33 -0.68 -9.85
CA PHE A 121 22.91 0.66 -9.75
C PHE A 121 23.88 1.01 -10.89
N GLU A 122 24.43 0.02 -11.61
CA GLU A 122 25.31 0.28 -12.74
C GLU A 122 24.56 0.95 -13.90
N LYS A 123 23.30 0.57 -14.10
CA LYS A 123 22.44 1.23 -15.09
C LYS A 123 22.19 2.71 -14.80
N LEU A 124 22.29 3.15 -13.55
CA LEU A 124 22.16 4.56 -13.22
C LEU A 124 23.37 5.36 -13.73
N ALA A 125 24.53 4.73 -13.86
CA ALA A 125 25.72 5.37 -14.41
C ALA A 125 25.54 5.73 -15.89
N ASP A 126 24.72 4.98 -16.64
CA ASP A 126 24.39 5.28 -18.04
C ASP A 126 23.62 6.62 -18.17
N TYR A 127 22.94 7.02 -17.10
CA TYR A 127 22.23 8.31 -16.98
C TYR A 127 23.04 9.38 -16.26
N GLY A 128 24.34 9.15 -16.02
CA GLY A 128 25.24 10.07 -15.33
C GLY A 128 25.08 10.12 -13.81
N ILE A 129 24.29 9.20 -13.22
CA ILE A 129 24.06 9.13 -11.79
C ILE A 129 25.05 8.15 -11.17
N LYS A 130 25.92 8.65 -10.28
CA LYS A 130 26.89 7.83 -9.53
C LYS A 130 26.59 7.98 -8.05
N LEU A 131 26.20 6.89 -7.41
CA LEU A 131 25.90 6.85 -5.99
C LEU A 131 27.09 6.34 -5.19
N THR A 132 27.36 6.97 -4.06
CA THR A 132 28.28 6.47 -3.04
C THR A 132 27.72 5.20 -2.37
N PRO A 133 28.54 4.42 -1.64
CA PRO A 133 28.03 3.28 -0.89
C PRO A 133 26.90 3.65 0.08
N GLN A 134 27.02 4.76 0.80
CA GLN A 134 26.02 5.25 1.74
C GLN A 134 24.70 5.62 1.02
N GLU A 135 24.79 6.28 -0.13
CA GLU A 135 23.60 6.62 -0.93
C GLU A 135 22.91 5.36 -1.48
N LYS A 136 23.67 4.33 -1.87
CA LYS A 136 23.11 3.05 -2.28
C LYS A 136 22.36 2.35 -1.15
N THR A 137 22.95 2.34 0.06
CA THR A 137 22.29 1.77 1.25
C THR A 137 21.01 2.53 1.57
N ARG A 138 21.08 3.87 1.62
CA ARG A 138 19.91 4.71 1.84
C ARG A 138 18.83 4.47 0.78
N PHE A 139 19.21 4.39 -0.48
CA PHE A 139 18.25 4.13 -1.57
C PHE A 139 17.55 2.76 -1.41
N ARG A 140 18.31 1.72 -1.02
CA ARG A 140 17.72 0.39 -0.72
C ARG A 140 16.70 0.48 0.42
N THR A 141 17.04 1.18 1.49
CA THR A 141 16.13 1.40 2.62
C THR A 141 14.87 2.15 2.18
N ASP A 142 15.05 3.23 1.43
CA ASP A 142 13.95 4.09 0.99
C ASP A 142 13.01 3.36 0.03
N ILE A 143 13.54 2.62 -0.96
CA ILE A 143 12.70 1.85 -1.89
C ILE A 143 11.97 0.70 -1.18
N THR A 144 12.60 0.06 -0.20
CA THR A 144 11.97 -0.99 0.60
C THR A 144 10.82 -0.41 1.43
N ALA A 145 11.07 0.69 2.14
CA ALA A 145 10.03 1.36 2.92
C ALA A 145 8.86 1.83 2.03
N TRP A 146 9.18 2.39 0.86
CA TRP A 146 8.16 2.77 -0.11
C TRP A 146 7.33 1.57 -0.59
N GLN A 147 7.99 0.48 -0.95
CA GLN A 147 7.33 -0.73 -1.47
C GLN A 147 6.42 -1.37 -0.41
N LEU A 148 6.92 -1.53 0.82
CA LEU A 148 6.13 -2.05 1.93
C LEU A 148 4.97 -1.11 2.32
N SER A 149 5.15 0.21 2.15
CA SER A 149 4.05 1.16 2.33
C SER A 149 2.96 0.96 1.26
N GLN A 150 3.34 0.69 0.01
CA GLN A 150 2.36 0.40 -1.04
C GLN A 150 1.64 -0.92 -0.78
N PHE A 151 2.32 -1.93 -0.26
CA PHE A 151 1.66 -3.17 0.18
C PHE A 151 0.66 -2.88 1.30
N LEU A 152 1.08 -2.19 2.36
CA LEU A 152 0.17 -1.78 3.45
C LEU A 152 -1.10 -1.09 2.94
N HIS A 153 -0.96 -0.16 2.00
CA HIS A 153 -2.11 0.54 1.42
C HIS A 153 -2.96 -0.38 0.52
N GLY A 154 -2.32 -1.29 -0.20
CA GLY A 154 -2.97 -2.35 -0.96
C GLY A 154 -3.80 -3.27 -0.06
N GLU A 155 -3.23 -3.72 1.06
CA GLU A 155 -3.91 -4.56 2.06
C GLU A 155 -5.12 -3.85 2.68
N GLN A 156 -5.02 -2.54 2.94
CA GLN A 156 -6.18 -1.77 3.37
C GLN A 156 -7.29 -1.79 2.30
N GLY A 157 -6.94 -1.66 1.03
CA GLY A 157 -7.88 -1.80 -0.08
C GLY A 157 -8.47 -3.22 -0.17
N ALA A 158 -7.62 -4.25 -0.02
CA ALA A 158 -8.01 -5.65 -0.02
C ALA A 158 -8.98 -5.99 1.12
N LEU A 159 -8.72 -5.48 2.32
CA LEU A 159 -9.60 -5.60 3.48
C LEU A 159 -11.03 -5.14 3.16
N PHE A 160 -11.18 -3.96 2.58
CA PHE A 160 -12.51 -3.44 2.25
C PHE A 160 -13.13 -4.14 1.04
N ALA A 161 -12.34 -4.51 0.03
CA ALA A 161 -12.83 -5.28 -1.11
C ALA A 161 -13.33 -6.67 -0.68
N ALA A 162 -12.60 -7.36 0.20
CA ALA A 162 -13.02 -8.64 0.78
C ALA A 162 -14.34 -8.51 1.57
N ALA A 163 -14.51 -7.43 2.34
CA ALA A 163 -15.76 -7.15 3.04
C ALA A 163 -16.93 -6.96 2.04
N GLN A 164 -16.74 -6.17 0.99
CA GLN A 164 -17.75 -5.95 -0.05
C GLN A 164 -18.10 -7.22 -0.81
N VAL A 165 -17.11 -8.08 -1.11
CA VAL A 165 -17.36 -9.40 -1.72
C VAL A 165 -18.16 -10.29 -0.76
N THR A 166 -17.84 -10.28 0.53
CA THR A 166 -18.56 -11.03 1.55
C THR A 166 -20.04 -10.64 1.64
N GLU A 167 -20.36 -9.35 1.50
CA GLU A 167 -21.74 -8.88 1.46
C GLU A 167 -22.46 -9.32 0.18
N ALA A 168 -21.80 -9.22 -0.96
CA ALA A 168 -22.41 -9.34 -2.28
C ALA A 168 -22.54 -10.78 -2.79
N VAL A 169 -21.69 -11.71 -2.38
CA VAL A 169 -21.74 -13.11 -2.83
C VAL A 169 -23.04 -13.77 -2.36
N GLN A 170 -23.69 -14.53 -3.24
CA GLN A 170 -25.06 -15.04 -3.01
C GLN A 170 -25.11 -16.35 -2.22
N PHE A 171 -24.07 -17.15 -2.24
CA PHE A 171 -23.98 -18.44 -1.54
C PHE A 171 -23.32 -18.30 -0.17
N PHE A 172 -23.91 -18.96 0.83
CA PHE A 172 -23.53 -18.76 2.24
C PHE A 172 -22.11 -19.25 2.54
N ASP A 173 -21.68 -20.38 1.99
CA ASP A 173 -20.31 -20.91 2.16
C ASP A 173 -19.25 -19.91 1.66
N GLY A 174 -19.54 -19.15 0.60
CA GLY A 174 -18.69 -18.07 0.12
C GLY A 174 -18.60 -16.89 1.07
N LYS A 175 -19.70 -16.55 1.77
CA LYS A 175 -19.69 -15.52 2.83
C LYS A 175 -18.82 -15.93 4.01
N LEU A 176 -18.89 -17.19 4.40
CA LEU A 176 -18.03 -17.72 5.48
C LEU A 176 -16.55 -17.65 5.11
N TYR A 177 -16.21 -18.05 3.88
CA TYR A 177 -14.84 -17.94 3.40
C TYR A 177 -14.39 -16.47 3.26
N GLY A 178 -15.25 -15.62 2.70
CA GLY A 178 -14.99 -14.18 2.57
C GLY A 178 -14.68 -13.51 3.92
N ALA A 179 -15.38 -13.91 4.98
CA ALA A 179 -15.10 -13.40 6.33
C ALA A 179 -13.69 -13.74 6.82
N THR A 180 -13.11 -14.90 6.45
CA THR A 180 -11.72 -15.23 6.78
C THR A 180 -10.74 -14.37 6.01
N GLN A 181 -11.04 -14.00 4.75
CA GLN A 181 -10.23 -13.06 3.97
C GLN A 181 -10.19 -11.68 4.64
N VAL A 182 -11.32 -11.18 5.12
CA VAL A 182 -11.37 -9.90 5.86
C VAL A 182 -10.43 -9.92 7.07
N VAL A 183 -10.37 -11.01 7.82
CA VAL A 183 -9.46 -11.17 8.96
C VAL A 183 -8.00 -11.27 8.51
N ASP A 184 -7.73 -11.98 7.42
CA ASP A 184 -6.36 -12.11 6.89
C ASP A 184 -5.81 -10.77 6.43
N GLU A 185 -6.58 -9.98 5.67
CA GLU A 185 -6.16 -8.66 5.21
C GLU A 185 -6.00 -7.66 6.39
N ALA A 186 -6.84 -7.75 7.41
CA ALA A 186 -6.70 -6.93 8.63
C ALA A 186 -5.36 -7.22 9.33
N ARG A 187 -4.95 -8.48 9.43
CA ARG A 187 -3.67 -8.88 9.99
C ARG A 187 -2.48 -8.43 9.14
N HIS A 188 -2.61 -8.47 7.80
CA HIS A 188 -1.59 -7.94 6.91
C HIS A 188 -1.37 -6.45 7.15
N VAL A 189 -2.46 -5.66 7.25
CA VAL A 189 -2.38 -4.23 7.61
C VAL A 189 -1.66 -4.02 8.93
N GLU A 190 -2.02 -4.79 9.97
CA GLU A 190 -1.40 -4.72 11.29
C GLU A 190 0.11 -4.97 11.23
N VAL A 191 0.52 -6.07 10.60
CA VAL A 191 1.93 -6.50 10.53
C VAL A 191 2.77 -5.53 9.69
N PHE A 192 2.31 -5.14 8.50
CA PHE A 192 3.04 -4.19 7.67
C PHE A 192 3.17 -2.83 8.34
N HIS A 193 2.10 -2.32 8.94
CA HIS A 193 2.13 -1.04 9.65
C HIS A 193 3.13 -1.07 10.79
N ARG A 194 3.09 -2.11 11.64
CA ARG A 194 4.02 -2.25 12.75
C ARG A 194 5.47 -2.36 12.30
N TYR A 195 5.74 -3.11 11.23
CA TYR A 195 7.09 -3.23 10.69
C TYR A 195 7.64 -1.89 10.18
N LEU A 196 6.84 -1.17 9.40
CA LEU A 196 7.19 0.16 8.89
C LEU A 196 7.45 1.16 10.02
N ASP A 197 6.59 1.15 11.04
CA ASP A 197 6.68 2.07 12.18
C ASP A 197 7.88 1.72 13.09
N THR A 198 8.04 0.45 13.49
CA THR A 198 9.00 0.08 14.52
C THR A 198 10.38 -0.31 13.99
N LYS A 199 10.49 -0.79 12.75
CA LYS A 199 11.75 -1.27 12.16
C LYS A 199 12.34 -0.31 11.15
N LEU A 200 11.52 0.31 10.32
CA LEU A 200 12.00 1.23 9.29
C LEU A 200 11.82 2.70 9.67
N ASN A 201 10.93 2.98 10.62
CA ASN A 201 10.56 4.33 11.06
C ASN A 201 10.24 5.25 9.86
N LYS A 202 9.58 4.68 8.84
CA LYS A 202 9.29 5.39 7.60
C LYS A 202 8.04 4.82 6.93
N LEU A 203 7.06 5.68 6.70
CA LEU A 203 5.81 5.37 6.01
C LEU A 203 5.58 6.37 4.88
N TYR A 204 5.47 5.86 3.66
CA TYR A 204 5.14 6.65 2.49
C TYR A 204 3.64 6.68 2.24
N GLN A 205 3.17 7.73 1.58
CA GLN A 205 1.77 7.83 1.14
C GLN A 205 1.47 6.81 0.04
N VAL A 206 0.19 6.49 -0.12
CA VAL A 206 -0.27 5.65 -1.22
C VAL A 206 0.09 6.27 -2.58
N ASN A 207 0.61 5.46 -3.48
CA ASN A 207 0.88 5.87 -4.85
C ASN A 207 -0.43 6.18 -5.58
N ASP A 208 -0.46 7.28 -6.33
CA ASP A 208 -1.68 7.73 -7.01
C ASP A 208 -2.23 6.70 -8.01
N ASN A 209 -1.39 5.89 -8.64
CA ASN A 209 -1.85 4.83 -9.56
C ASN A 209 -2.47 3.67 -8.78
N LEU A 210 -1.86 3.26 -7.67
CA LEU A 210 -2.44 2.26 -6.78
C LEU A 210 -3.80 2.74 -6.23
N PHE A 211 -3.87 4.00 -5.79
CA PHE A 211 -5.13 4.59 -5.33
C PHE A 211 -6.22 4.53 -6.40
N VAL A 212 -5.91 4.85 -7.66
CA VAL A 212 -6.90 4.80 -8.77
C VAL A 212 -7.41 3.37 -8.99
N ILE A 213 -6.55 2.38 -8.90
CA ILE A 213 -6.94 0.97 -9.06
C ILE A 213 -7.87 0.56 -7.92
N ILE A 214 -7.49 0.83 -6.67
CA ILE A 214 -8.31 0.51 -5.49
C ILE A 214 -9.66 1.24 -5.55
N ASP A 215 -9.66 2.54 -5.85
CA ASP A 215 -10.88 3.36 -5.96
C ASP A 215 -11.84 2.82 -7.02
N ALA A 216 -11.30 2.40 -8.18
CA ALA A 216 -12.09 1.80 -9.25
C ALA A 216 -12.70 0.46 -8.84
N LEU A 217 -11.90 -0.44 -8.25
CA LEU A 217 -12.36 -1.75 -7.79
C LEU A 217 -13.42 -1.64 -6.71
N MET A 218 -13.20 -0.79 -5.72
CA MET A 218 -14.14 -0.60 -4.60
C MET A 218 -15.43 0.09 -5.03
N SER A 219 -15.39 0.91 -6.08
CA SER A 219 -16.57 1.59 -6.65
C SER A 219 -17.38 0.71 -7.61
N ASP A 220 -16.83 -0.40 -8.12
CA ASP A 220 -17.55 -1.31 -9.02
C ASP A 220 -18.68 -2.04 -8.27
N SER A 221 -19.83 -2.23 -8.92
CA SER A 221 -20.96 -2.94 -8.33
C SER A 221 -20.82 -4.47 -8.41
N ARG A 222 -19.92 -4.97 -9.22
CA ARG A 222 -19.73 -6.40 -9.50
C ARG A 222 -18.70 -7.00 -8.54
N TRP A 223 -19.14 -7.89 -7.70
CA TRP A 223 -18.28 -8.55 -6.72
C TRP A 223 -17.18 -9.43 -7.35
N ASP A 224 -17.49 -10.10 -8.47
CA ASP A 224 -16.53 -10.91 -9.22
C ASP A 224 -15.37 -10.07 -9.79
N MET A 225 -15.66 -8.86 -10.25
CA MET A 225 -14.62 -7.94 -10.69
C MET A 225 -13.74 -7.42 -9.54
N LYS A 226 -14.32 -7.21 -8.35
CA LYS A 226 -13.55 -6.88 -7.15
C LYS A 226 -12.63 -8.04 -6.77
N PHE A 227 -13.18 -9.25 -6.74
CA PHE A 227 -12.41 -10.45 -6.45
C PHE A 227 -11.27 -10.66 -7.45
N LEU A 228 -11.57 -10.58 -8.76
CA LEU A 228 -10.59 -10.72 -9.82
C LEU A 228 -9.46 -9.67 -9.67
N GLY A 229 -9.82 -8.41 -9.46
CA GLY A 229 -8.86 -7.31 -9.36
C GLY A 229 -7.97 -7.38 -8.11
N MET A 230 -8.48 -7.87 -6.99
CA MET A 230 -7.71 -7.95 -5.74
C MET A 230 -6.93 -9.25 -5.57
N GLN A 231 -7.36 -10.36 -6.18
CA GLN A 231 -6.75 -11.68 -5.97
C GLN A 231 -5.87 -12.15 -7.13
N ILE A 232 -6.04 -11.60 -8.33
CA ILE A 232 -5.38 -12.12 -9.55
C ILE A 232 -4.51 -11.07 -10.23
N MET A 233 -4.87 -9.79 -10.18
CA MET A 233 -4.13 -8.68 -10.79
C MET A 233 -3.10 -8.08 -9.84
#